data_b4c968bc6bb623d0c4a5a19f42784672
#
_entry.id   b4c968bc6bb623d0c4a5a19f42784672
#
_cell.length_a   1.000
_cell.length_b   1.000
_cell.length_c   1.000
_cell.angle_alpha   90.00
_cell.angle_beta   90.00
_cell.angle_gamma   90.00
#
_symmetry.space_group_name_H-M   'P 1'
#
loop_
_entity.id
_entity.type
_entity.pdbx_description
1 polymer ?
#
loop_
_entity_poly.entity_id
_entity_poly.type
_entity_poly.pdbx_seq_one_letter_code
_entity_poly.pdbx_strand_id
1 'polypeptide(L)'
;LKTYMKSAIFFLIILICLPKTKARTILIDPGHGGSDEGAKTSKYAFDNKGKRVRRTIFEKDLVLSVSKKIQKKLKEKNYRVFLTRSVDRSVSLEKRASIAQKVNADLFISIHANASYQKLSGGFETYYLNNQSNRAIKKVEEVENKGSQGEDSIVNQILIDLVVKRTVESSKLLAKSIHSRVKKSLEISLKIKDRGIKPGLFFVLALSKRPGVLLEMGF
;
A
#
# COMPACT_ATOMS: atom_id res chain seq x y z
N LEU A 1 -48.01 32.63 -3.04
CA LEU A 1 -47.71 31.31 -3.63
C LEU A 1 -46.56 31.38 -4.65
N LYS A 2 -46.57 32.34 -5.59
CA LYS A 2 -45.51 32.50 -6.62
C LYS A 2 -44.11 32.80 -6.07
N THR A 3 -43.99 33.48 -4.92
CA THR A 3 -42.73 33.87 -4.31
C THR A 3 -42.04 32.63 -3.64
N TYR A 4 -42.80 31.81 -2.97
CA TYR A 4 -42.29 30.57 -2.35
C TYR A 4 -41.84 29.52 -3.38
N MET A 5 -42.53 29.44 -4.52
CA MET A 5 -42.15 28.55 -5.62
C MET A 5 -40.83 28.95 -6.26
N LYS A 6 -40.53 30.26 -6.43
CA LYS A 6 -39.23 30.74 -6.93
C LYS A 6 -38.07 30.42 -5.97
N SER A 7 -38.26 30.57 -4.65
CA SER A 7 -37.28 30.22 -3.65
C SER A 7 -37.00 28.72 -3.61
N ALA A 8 -38.03 27.88 -3.71
CA ALA A 8 -37.86 26.40 -3.74
C ALA A 8 -37.09 25.93 -4.98
N ILE A 9 -37.34 26.51 -6.15
CA ILE A 9 -36.62 26.20 -7.39
C ILE A 9 -35.16 26.66 -7.30
N PHE A 10 -34.87 27.82 -6.70
CA PHE A 10 -33.53 28.33 -6.51
C PHE A 10 -32.72 27.41 -5.55
N PHE A 11 -33.33 26.95 -4.45
CA PHE A 11 -32.72 25.98 -3.53
C PHE A 11 -32.49 24.62 -4.20
N LEU A 12 -33.38 24.15 -5.05
CA LEU A 12 -33.24 22.89 -5.80
C LEU A 12 -32.08 22.97 -6.81
N ILE A 13 -31.90 24.11 -7.49
CA ILE A 13 -30.81 24.33 -8.43
C ILE A 13 -29.46 24.38 -7.72
N ILE A 14 -29.36 24.98 -6.53
CA ILE A 14 -28.13 24.97 -5.72
C ILE A 14 -27.77 23.56 -5.29
N LEU A 15 -28.73 22.70 -4.95
CA LEU A 15 -28.49 21.31 -4.57
C LEU A 15 -27.97 20.46 -5.73
N ILE A 16 -28.35 20.78 -6.97
CA ILE A 16 -27.91 20.08 -8.19
C ILE A 16 -26.51 20.54 -8.62
N CYS A 17 -26.11 21.77 -8.27
CA CYS A 17 -24.81 22.36 -8.59
C CYS A 17 -23.70 22.09 -7.57
N LEU A 18 -23.94 21.31 -6.52
CA LEU A 18 -22.87 20.89 -5.65
C LEU A 18 -21.87 20.06 -6.45
N PRO A 19 -20.58 20.45 -6.52
CA PRO A 19 -19.61 19.69 -7.27
C PRO A 19 -19.56 18.27 -6.69
N LYS A 20 -19.89 17.27 -7.50
CA LYS A 20 -19.69 15.87 -7.12
C LYS A 20 -18.22 15.75 -6.76
N THR A 21 -17.89 15.56 -5.49
CA THR A 21 -16.52 15.31 -5.09
C THR A 21 -16.01 14.13 -5.89
N LYS A 22 -14.99 14.37 -6.72
CA LYS A 22 -14.40 13.32 -7.56
C LYS A 22 -13.96 12.17 -6.65
N ALA A 23 -14.46 10.97 -6.92
CA ALA A 23 -14.06 9.79 -6.15
C ALA A 23 -12.54 9.66 -6.17
N ARG A 24 -11.94 9.57 -4.99
CA ARG A 24 -10.49 9.41 -4.84
C ARG A 24 -10.02 8.13 -5.54
N THR A 25 -8.93 8.25 -6.28
CA THR A 25 -8.29 7.14 -6.98
C THR A 25 -7.19 6.57 -6.10
N ILE A 26 -7.30 5.30 -5.76
CA ILE A 26 -6.32 4.58 -4.93
C ILE A 26 -5.65 3.53 -5.80
N LEU A 27 -4.33 3.53 -5.85
CA LEU A 27 -3.56 2.44 -6.42
C LEU A 27 -3.02 1.57 -5.30
N ILE A 28 -3.40 0.31 -5.30
CA ILE A 28 -2.84 -0.71 -4.42
C ILE A 28 -1.77 -1.46 -5.20
N ASP A 29 -0.62 -1.64 -4.58
CA ASP A 29 0.53 -2.31 -5.14
C ASP A 29 0.79 -3.61 -4.38
N PRO A 30 0.33 -4.78 -4.87
CA PRO A 30 0.76 -6.06 -4.30
C PRO A 30 2.25 -6.25 -4.58
N GLY A 31 3.10 -6.26 -3.56
CA GLY A 31 4.54 -6.47 -3.70
C GLY A 31 4.89 -7.75 -4.44
N HIS A 32 6.13 -7.83 -4.93
CA HIS A 32 6.65 -9.02 -5.63
C HIS A 32 5.83 -9.46 -6.85
N GLY A 33 6.00 -10.73 -7.28
CA GLY A 33 5.22 -11.33 -8.36
C GLY A 33 6.08 -11.99 -9.44
N GLY A 34 5.56 -13.00 -10.11
CA GLY A 34 6.27 -13.78 -11.12
C GLY A 34 7.47 -14.52 -10.51
N SER A 35 8.68 -14.27 -11.03
CA SER A 35 9.92 -14.86 -10.53
C SER A 35 10.37 -14.33 -9.16
N ASP A 36 9.90 -13.15 -8.77
CA ASP A 36 10.12 -12.60 -7.42
C ASP A 36 9.05 -13.14 -6.47
N GLU A 37 9.43 -14.14 -5.67
CA GLU A 37 8.53 -14.82 -4.73
C GLU A 37 8.28 -14.01 -3.45
N GLY A 38 9.16 -13.06 -3.13
CA GLY A 38 9.22 -12.39 -1.84
C GLY A 38 9.61 -13.35 -0.71
N ALA A 39 9.19 -13.06 0.48
CA ALA A 39 9.34 -13.93 1.64
C ALA A 39 8.57 -15.24 1.47
N LYS A 40 9.07 -16.32 2.09
CA LYS A 40 8.39 -17.61 2.06
C LYS A 40 8.40 -18.31 3.41
N THR A 41 7.31 -18.99 3.72
CA THR A 41 7.20 -19.85 4.88
C THR A 41 6.57 -21.18 4.49
N SER A 42 6.79 -22.21 5.30
CA SER A 42 6.17 -23.51 5.09
C SER A 42 5.43 -23.94 6.34
N LYS A 43 4.22 -24.43 6.17
CA LYS A 43 3.43 -25.03 7.24
C LYS A 43 2.76 -26.31 6.79
N TYR A 44 2.46 -27.17 7.75
CA TYR A 44 1.66 -28.34 7.48
C TYR A 44 0.18 -27.96 7.35
N ALA A 45 -0.48 -28.54 6.37
CA ALA A 45 -1.91 -28.45 6.13
C ALA A 45 -2.44 -29.84 5.77
N PHE A 46 -3.75 -30.02 5.77
CA PHE A 46 -4.36 -31.23 5.24
C PHE A 46 -4.80 -31.00 3.79
N ASP A 47 -4.56 -31.95 2.92
CA ASP A 47 -5.09 -31.96 1.55
C ASP A 47 -6.58 -32.38 1.52
N ASN A 48 -7.17 -32.40 0.33
CA ASN A 48 -8.57 -32.77 0.14
C ASN A 48 -8.87 -34.25 0.50
N LYS A 49 -7.84 -35.06 0.72
CA LYS A 49 -7.94 -36.47 1.13
C LYS A 49 -7.63 -36.65 2.63
N GLY A 50 -7.48 -35.56 3.39
CA GLY A 50 -7.15 -35.58 4.81
C GLY A 50 -5.69 -35.93 5.12
N LYS A 51 -4.79 -36.00 4.11
CA LYS A 51 -3.39 -36.29 4.31
C LYS A 51 -2.64 -35.01 4.72
N ARG A 52 -1.79 -35.11 5.74
CA ARG A 52 -0.90 -34.03 6.19
C ARG A 52 0.18 -33.77 5.15
N VAL A 53 0.16 -32.58 4.54
CA VAL A 53 1.12 -32.15 3.52
C VAL A 53 1.79 -30.84 3.93
N ARG A 54 3.05 -30.68 3.54
CA ARG A 54 3.77 -29.41 3.72
C ARG A 54 3.42 -28.48 2.58
N ARG A 55 2.89 -27.29 2.89
CA ARG A 55 2.59 -26.25 1.91
C ARG A 55 3.51 -25.05 2.11
N THR A 56 4.16 -24.62 1.04
CA THR A 56 4.89 -23.36 1.01
C THR A 56 3.92 -22.24 0.68
N ILE A 57 4.01 -21.16 1.44
CA ILE A 57 3.25 -19.93 1.24
C ILE A 57 4.26 -18.88 0.80
N PHE A 58 4.03 -18.29 -0.35
CA PHE A 58 4.83 -17.21 -0.90
C PHE A 58 4.19 -15.87 -0.59
N GLU A 59 5.01 -14.88 -0.27
CA GLU A 59 4.55 -13.52 -0.03
C GLU A 59 3.75 -12.97 -1.21
N LYS A 60 4.25 -13.13 -2.43
CA LYS A 60 3.59 -12.67 -3.66
C LYS A 60 2.13 -13.09 -3.78
N ASP A 61 1.79 -14.30 -3.33
CA ASP A 61 0.42 -14.84 -3.40
C ASP A 61 -0.45 -14.28 -2.27
N LEU A 62 0.13 -14.17 -1.08
CA LEU A 62 -0.55 -13.62 0.09
C LEU A 62 -0.94 -12.15 -0.15
N VAL A 63 0.03 -11.32 -0.56
CA VAL A 63 -0.20 -9.89 -0.77
C VAL A 63 -1.15 -9.63 -1.93
N LEU A 64 -1.12 -10.45 -2.99
CA LEU A 64 -2.08 -10.37 -4.09
C LEU A 64 -3.50 -10.68 -3.61
N SER A 65 -3.67 -11.74 -2.83
CA SER A 65 -4.97 -12.14 -2.26
C SER A 65 -5.55 -11.04 -1.37
N VAL A 66 -4.74 -10.49 -0.46
CA VAL A 66 -5.14 -9.40 0.44
C VAL A 66 -5.49 -8.14 -0.35
N SER A 67 -4.65 -7.75 -1.31
CA SER A 67 -4.87 -6.56 -2.15
C SER A 67 -6.18 -6.64 -2.94
N LYS A 68 -6.53 -7.79 -3.48
CA LYS A 68 -7.83 -8.01 -4.15
C LYS A 68 -9.01 -7.84 -3.19
N LYS A 69 -8.91 -8.33 -1.96
CA LYS A 69 -9.95 -8.16 -0.94
C LYS A 69 -10.10 -6.70 -0.54
N ILE A 70 -9.00 -5.98 -0.36
CA ILE A 70 -9.01 -4.54 -0.06
C ILE A 70 -9.62 -3.77 -1.23
N GLN A 71 -9.22 -4.08 -2.47
CA GLN A 71 -9.80 -3.46 -3.67
C GLN A 71 -11.31 -3.62 -3.71
N LYS A 72 -11.82 -4.83 -3.49
CA LYS A 72 -13.27 -5.10 -3.45
C LYS A 72 -13.97 -4.23 -2.41
N LYS A 73 -13.46 -4.22 -1.17
CA LYS A 73 -14.04 -3.45 -0.06
C LYS A 73 -14.03 -1.94 -0.29
N LEU A 74 -12.99 -1.40 -0.90
CA LEU A 74 -12.91 0.02 -1.21
C LEU A 74 -13.82 0.41 -2.39
N LYS A 75 -13.99 -0.47 -3.39
CA LYS A 75 -14.95 -0.26 -4.48
C LYS A 75 -16.41 -0.23 -3.98
N GLU A 76 -16.75 -1.08 -3.01
CA GLU A 76 -18.06 -1.05 -2.33
C GLU A 76 -18.31 0.30 -1.61
N LYS A 77 -17.25 1.06 -1.31
CA LYS A 77 -17.30 2.41 -0.73
C LYS A 77 -17.15 3.54 -1.76
N ASN A 78 -17.35 3.26 -3.04
CA ASN A 78 -17.29 4.21 -4.16
C ASN A 78 -15.91 4.83 -4.41
N TYR A 79 -14.80 4.20 -3.95
CA TYR A 79 -13.47 4.60 -4.37
C TYR A 79 -13.13 4.02 -5.75
N ARG A 80 -12.36 4.77 -6.54
CA ARG A 80 -11.74 4.25 -7.77
C ARG A 80 -10.46 3.52 -7.37
N VAL A 81 -10.43 2.19 -7.51
CA VAL A 81 -9.30 1.39 -7.02
C VAL A 81 -8.72 0.53 -8.13
N PHE A 82 -7.41 0.69 -8.35
CA PHE A 82 -6.61 -0.09 -9.29
C PHE A 82 -5.57 -0.92 -8.54
N LEU A 83 -5.07 -1.97 -9.21
CA LEU A 83 -3.95 -2.78 -8.75
C LEU A 83 -2.80 -2.65 -9.76
N THR A 84 -1.55 -2.66 -9.28
CA THR A 84 -0.37 -2.73 -10.18
C THR A 84 -0.28 -4.07 -10.90
N ARG A 85 -0.74 -5.14 -10.24
CA ARG A 85 -0.95 -6.47 -10.82
C ARG A 85 -2.21 -7.13 -10.25
N SER A 86 -2.95 -7.81 -11.09
CA SER A 86 -4.17 -8.57 -10.71
C SER A 86 -3.98 -10.09 -10.82
N VAL A 87 -2.83 -10.50 -11.33
CA VAL A 87 -2.41 -11.90 -11.46
C VAL A 87 -0.97 -12.06 -10.99
N ASP A 88 -0.49 -13.31 -10.86
CA ASP A 88 0.93 -13.55 -10.58
C ASP A 88 1.75 -13.23 -11.82
N ARG A 89 2.49 -12.11 -11.77
CA ARG A 89 3.42 -11.66 -12.81
C ARG A 89 4.45 -10.71 -12.23
N SER A 90 5.63 -10.68 -12.82
CA SER A 90 6.67 -9.71 -12.48
C SER A 90 6.28 -8.30 -12.95
N VAL A 91 6.47 -7.32 -12.08
CA VAL A 91 6.23 -5.89 -12.36
C VAL A 91 7.37 -5.10 -11.72
N SER A 92 8.19 -4.41 -12.53
CA SER A 92 9.29 -3.61 -12.01
C SER A 92 8.81 -2.39 -11.22
N LEU A 93 9.67 -1.79 -10.38
CA LEU A 93 9.34 -0.62 -9.57
C LEU A 93 8.92 0.56 -10.46
N GLU A 94 9.61 0.78 -11.58
CA GLU A 94 9.31 1.83 -12.56
C GLU A 94 7.93 1.60 -13.21
N LYS A 95 7.59 0.33 -13.49
CA LYS A 95 6.29 -0.02 -14.06
C LYS A 95 5.17 0.23 -13.05
N ARG A 96 5.38 -0.10 -11.76
CA ARG A 96 4.43 0.22 -10.68
C ARG A 96 4.19 1.73 -10.61
N ALA A 97 5.26 2.51 -10.66
CA ALA A 97 5.20 3.98 -10.68
C ALA A 97 4.48 4.51 -11.93
N SER A 98 4.77 3.97 -13.11
CA SER A 98 4.10 4.39 -14.35
C SER A 98 2.59 4.14 -14.31
N ILE A 99 2.16 3.05 -13.67
CA ILE A 99 0.73 2.78 -13.45
C ILE A 99 0.12 3.85 -12.55
N ALA A 100 0.81 4.27 -11.46
CA ALA A 100 0.33 5.32 -10.57
C ALA A 100 0.08 6.65 -11.33
N GLN A 101 0.96 6.99 -12.25
CA GLN A 101 0.79 8.15 -13.12
C GLN A 101 -0.38 7.96 -14.10
N LYS A 102 -0.43 6.82 -14.80
CA LYS A 102 -1.44 6.51 -15.81
C LYS A 102 -2.87 6.57 -15.25
N VAL A 103 -3.10 6.03 -14.05
CA VAL A 103 -4.43 6.06 -13.42
C VAL A 103 -4.70 7.36 -12.67
N ASN A 104 -3.73 8.27 -12.64
CA ASN A 104 -3.74 9.50 -11.86
C ASN A 104 -4.15 9.22 -10.40
N ALA A 105 -3.38 8.35 -9.74
CA ALA A 105 -3.64 7.95 -8.37
C ALA A 105 -3.51 9.14 -7.40
N ASP A 106 -4.47 9.30 -6.51
CA ASP A 106 -4.38 10.24 -5.39
C ASP A 106 -3.54 9.67 -4.24
N LEU A 107 -3.61 8.34 -4.04
CA LEU A 107 -2.89 7.61 -3.00
C LEU A 107 -2.26 6.33 -3.58
N PHE A 108 -1.07 5.99 -3.07
CA PHE A 108 -0.35 4.76 -3.39
C PHE A 108 -0.16 3.91 -2.14
N ILE A 109 -0.58 2.65 -2.17
CA ILE A 109 -0.51 1.74 -1.01
C ILE A 109 0.17 0.45 -1.44
N SER A 110 1.43 0.26 -1.05
CA SER A 110 2.17 -0.99 -1.27
C SER A 110 1.90 -1.97 -0.13
N ILE A 111 1.68 -3.22 -0.46
CA ILE A 111 1.34 -4.30 0.47
C ILE A 111 2.40 -5.38 0.40
N HIS A 112 3.05 -5.63 1.52
CA HIS A 112 4.12 -6.59 1.74
C HIS A 112 3.85 -7.47 2.97
N ALA A 113 4.61 -8.53 3.11
CA ALA A 113 4.61 -9.40 4.29
C ALA A 113 6.04 -9.87 4.55
N ASN A 114 6.74 -9.13 5.38
CA ASN A 114 8.15 -9.31 5.68
C ASN A 114 8.46 -10.72 6.21
N ALA A 115 9.70 -11.16 6.06
CA ALA A 115 10.21 -12.39 6.67
C ALA A 115 11.13 -12.08 7.84
N SER A 116 10.99 -12.84 8.92
CA SER A 116 11.99 -12.84 9.99
C SER A 116 12.50 -14.25 10.20
N TYR A 117 13.83 -14.38 10.29
CA TYR A 117 14.48 -15.64 10.70
C TYR A 117 14.30 -15.94 12.20
N GLN A 118 13.89 -14.95 12.99
CA GLN A 118 13.65 -15.14 14.42
C GLN A 118 12.19 -15.44 14.67
N LYS A 119 11.89 -16.62 15.19
CA LYS A 119 10.52 -17.11 15.49
C LYS A 119 9.66 -16.18 16.36
N LEU A 120 10.28 -15.25 17.08
CA LEU A 120 9.61 -14.29 17.96
C LEU A 120 9.45 -12.88 17.38
N SER A 121 9.82 -12.68 16.11
CA SER A 121 9.84 -11.35 15.48
C SER A 121 8.54 -10.98 14.77
N GLY A 122 7.44 -11.68 15.01
CA GLY A 122 6.13 -11.36 14.41
C GLY A 122 5.70 -9.92 14.67
N GLY A 123 4.82 -9.41 13.83
CA GLY A 123 4.29 -8.07 13.98
C GLY A 123 3.84 -7.45 12.66
N PHE A 124 3.36 -6.22 12.72
CA PHE A 124 3.05 -5.43 11.55
C PHE A 124 3.69 -4.04 11.66
N GLU A 125 4.05 -3.48 10.54
CA GLU A 125 4.71 -2.17 10.43
C GLU A 125 4.09 -1.36 9.30
N THR A 126 4.21 -0.04 9.39
CA THR A 126 3.78 0.86 8.32
C THR A 126 4.92 1.83 8.02
N TYR A 127 5.30 1.92 6.76
CA TYR A 127 6.34 2.81 6.31
C TYR A 127 5.78 3.94 5.46
N TYR A 128 6.38 5.12 5.56
CA TYR A 128 6.15 6.25 4.66
C TYR A 128 7.48 6.76 4.11
N LEU A 129 7.45 7.32 2.91
CA LEU A 129 8.66 7.81 2.24
C LEU A 129 9.33 8.92 3.05
N ASN A 130 10.62 8.71 3.35
CA ASN A 130 11.53 9.74 3.86
C ASN A 130 12.96 9.36 3.45
N ASN A 131 13.80 10.37 3.23
CA ASN A 131 15.21 10.19 2.87
C ASN A 131 16.17 10.18 4.09
N GLN A 132 15.65 10.22 5.32
CA GLN A 132 16.45 10.12 6.53
C GLN A 132 16.93 8.68 6.73
N SER A 133 18.24 8.50 6.88
CA SER A 133 18.84 7.21 7.17
C SER A 133 18.34 6.64 8.50
N ASN A 134 17.86 5.41 8.49
CA ASN A 134 17.43 4.70 9.69
C ASN A 134 18.00 3.28 9.71
N ARG A 135 19.00 3.04 10.55
CA ARG A 135 19.68 1.73 10.67
C ARG A 135 18.72 0.58 10.99
N ALA A 136 17.66 0.86 11.75
CA ALA A 136 16.71 -0.18 12.18
C ALA A 136 15.87 -0.79 11.03
N ILE A 137 15.76 -0.08 9.90
CA ILE A 137 14.96 -0.51 8.76
C ILE A 137 15.80 -0.75 7.49
N LYS A 138 17.12 -0.49 7.55
CA LYS A 138 18.01 -0.58 6.40
C LYS A 138 17.90 -1.92 5.66
N LYS A 139 17.77 -3.02 6.40
CA LYS A 139 17.60 -4.36 5.82
C LYS A 139 16.29 -4.49 5.03
N VAL A 140 15.21 -3.87 5.49
CA VAL A 140 13.91 -3.88 4.77
C VAL A 140 14.02 -3.04 3.52
N GLU A 141 14.64 -1.85 3.61
CA GLU A 141 14.90 -0.99 2.43
C GLU A 141 15.73 -1.71 1.37
N GLU A 142 16.79 -2.43 1.76
CA GLU A 142 17.66 -3.21 0.85
C GLU A 142 16.88 -4.31 0.12
N VAL A 143 15.98 -5.00 0.81
CA VAL A 143 15.15 -6.06 0.22
C VAL A 143 14.13 -5.48 -0.76
N GLU A 144 13.40 -4.45 -0.35
CA GLU A 144 12.28 -3.90 -1.12
C GLU A 144 12.74 -3.01 -2.28
N ASN A 145 13.93 -2.43 -2.20
CA ASN A 145 14.53 -1.63 -3.28
C ASN A 145 15.29 -2.47 -4.31
N LYS A 146 15.40 -3.78 -4.11
CA LYS A 146 16.15 -4.67 -4.99
C LYS A 146 15.62 -4.61 -6.44
N GLY A 147 16.55 -4.45 -7.38
CA GLY A 147 16.21 -4.41 -8.81
C GLY A 147 15.80 -3.04 -9.35
N SER A 148 15.88 -1.97 -8.54
CA SER A 148 15.76 -0.62 -9.06
C SER A 148 17.03 -0.25 -9.84
N GLN A 149 16.86 0.35 -11.03
CA GLN A 149 17.98 0.90 -11.80
C GLN A 149 18.18 2.37 -11.42
N GLY A 150 19.41 2.74 -11.09
CA GLY A 150 19.77 4.14 -10.91
C GLY A 150 19.90 4.61 -9.46
N GLU A 151 20.36 3.74 -8.58
CA GLU A 151 20.59 4.03 -7.16
C GLU A 151 21.63 5.16 -6.92
N ASP A 152 22.53 5.43 -7.87
CA ASP A 152 23.73 6.25 -7.67
C ASP A 152 23.74 7.59 -8.42
N SER A 153 22.65 8.04 -9.04
CA SER A 153 22.71 9.31 -9.72
C SER A 153 22.24 10.48 -8.84
N ILE A 154 23.00 11.58 -8.85
CA ILE A 154 22.64 12.86 -8.20
C ILE A 154 21.24 13.32 -8.64
N VAL A 155 20.87 13.09 -9.88
CA VAL A 155 19.54 13.43 -10.43
C VAL A 155 18.45 12.65 -9.72
N ASN A 156 18.68 11.36 -9.41
CA ASN A 156 17.72 10.56 -8.67
C ASN A 156 17.58 11.04 -7.22
N GLN A 157 18.67 11.45 -6.59
CA GLN A 157 18.62 12.00 -5.23
C GLN A 157 17.82 13.30 -5.18
N ILE A 158 18.06 14.24 -6.10
CA ILE A 158 17.31 15.49 -6.19
C ILE A 158 15.81 15.21 -6.41
N LEU A 159 15.48 14.25 -7.27
CA LEU A 159 14.09 13.86 -7.51
C LEU A 159 13.44 13.27 -6.25
N ILE A 160 14.15 12.41 -5.54
CA ILE A 160 13.67 11.83 -4.27
C ILE A 160 13.39 12.94 -3.25
N ASP A 161 14.30 13.88 -3.09
CA ASP A 161 14.16 15.00 -2.14
C ASP A 161 12.94 15.87 -2.47
N LEU A 162 12.72 16.15 -3.76
CA LEU A 162 11.52 16.87 -4.21
C LEU A 162 10.21 16.10 -3.92
N VAL A 163 10.21 14.79 -4.14
CA VAL A 163 9.05 13.95 -3.85
C VAL A 163 8.81 13.87 -2.36
N VAL A 164 9.85 13.68 -1.53
CA VAL A 164 9.76 13.70 -0.07
C VAL A 164 9.15 15.01 0.40
N LYS A 165 9.74 16.15 0.00
CA LYS A 165 9.25 17.50 0.37
C LYS A 165 7.77 17.68 0.03
N ARG A 166 7.32 17.13 -1.10
CA ARG A 166 5.93 17.28 -1.57
C ARG A 166 4.95 16.34 -0.88
N THR A 167 5.38 15.13 -0.49
CA THR A 167 4.45 14.04 -0.11
C THR A 167 4.58 13.58 1.33
N VAL A 168 5.68 13.89 2.04
CA VAL A 168 5.98 13.33 3.37
C VAL A 168 4.87 13.56 4.38
N GLU A 169 4.33 14.76 4.49
CA GLU A 169 3.29 15.06 5.48
C GLU A 169 1.99 14.31 5.19
N SER A 170 1.55 14.30 3.93
CA SER A 170 0.37 13.53 3.52
C SER A 170 0.57 12.03 3.69
N SER A 171 1.75 11.52 3.39
CA SER A 171 2.11 10.10 3.57
C SER A 171 2.13 9.72 5.04
N LYS A 172 2.67 10.56 5.91
CA LYS A 172 2.69 10.36 7.36
C LYS A 172 1.30 10.36 7.97
N LEU A 173 0.41 11.26 7.52
CA LEU A 173 -1.00 11.26 7.94
C LEU A 173 -1.72 9.99 7.47
N LEU A 174 -1.49 9.57 6.22
CA LEU A 174 -2.03 8.33 5.68
C LEU A 174 -1.54 7.12 6.47
N ALA A 175 -0.23 7.05 6.77
CA ALA A 175 0.37 6.00 7.60
C ALA A 175 -0.29 5.92 8.97
N LYS A 176 -0.44 7.05 9.66
CA LYS A 176 -1.12 7.11 10.97
C LYS A 176 -2.56 6.61 10.89
N SER A 177 -3.31 7.04 9.88
CA SER A 177 -4.71 6.66 9.70
C SER A 177 -4.88 5.16 9.43
N ILE A 178 -4.07 4.58 8.54
CA ILE A 178 -4.13 3.16 8.23
C ILE A 178 -3.64 2.34 9.42
N HIS A 179 -2.45 2.67 9.96
CA HIS A 179 -1.83 1.92 11.03
C HIS A 179 -2.71 1.81 12.28
N SER A 180 -3.31 2.93 12.71
CA SER A 180 -4.20 2.95 13.88
C SER A 180 -5.43 2.04 13.70
N ARG A 181 -5.99 1.98 12.49
CA ARG A 181 -7.14 1.11 12.19
C ARG A 181 -6.74 -0.36 12.13
N VAL A 182 -5.58 -0.67 11.53
CA VAL A 182 -5.02 -2.03 11.51
C VAL A 182 -4.74 -2.49 12.93
N LYS A 183 -4.06 -1.66 13.73
CA LYS A 183 -3.81 -1.94 15.15
C LYS A 183 -5.08 -2.29 15.90
N LYS A 184 -6.10 -1.43 15.85
CA LYS A 184 -7.38 -1.67 16.53
C LYS A 184 -8.04 -2.98 16.08
N SER A 185 -7.99 -3.32 14.79
CA SER A 185 -8.54 -4.58 14.29
C SER A 185 -7.76 -5.80 14.78
N LEU A 186 -6.44 -5.72 14.86
CA LEU A 186 -5.57 -6.83 15.26
C LEU A 186 -5.56 -7.05 16.76
N GLU A 187 -5.65 -6.00 17.58
CA GLU A 187 -5.78 -6.10 19.04
C GLU A 187 -7.04 -6.87 19.46
N ILE A 188 -8.13 -6.74 18.70
CA ILE A 188 -9.39 -7.44 18.97
C ILE A 188 -9.31 -8.94 18.59
N SER A 189 -8.60 -9.27 17.51
CA SER A 189 -8.66 -10.58 16.87
C SER A 189 -7.42 -11.46 17.12
N LEU A 190 -6.24 -10.85 17.21
CA LEU A 190 -4.97 -11.55 17.21
C LEU A 190 -3.95 -10.76 18.05
N LYS A 191 -3.20 -11.44 18.92
CA LYS A 191 -2.09 -10.84 19.69
C LYS A 191 -0.87 -10.60 18.77
N ILE A 192 -1.03 -9.76 17.75
CA ILE A 192 0.05 -9.42 16.80
C ILE A 192 0.76 -8.15 17.30
N LYS A 193 2.09 -8.21 17.38
CA LYS A 193 2.92 -7.12 17.86
C LYS A 193 2.82 -5.91 16.92
N ASP A 194 2.46 -4.76 17.48
CA ASP A 194 2.59 -3.46 16.81
C ASP A 194 4.06 -3.03 16.84
N ARG A 195 4.66 -2.86 15.66
CA ARG A 195 6.06 -2.43 15.48
C ARG A 195 6.17 -0.97 15.04
N GLY A 196 5.03 -0.29 14.93
CA GLY A 196 4.93 1.15 14.73
C GLY A 196 4.99 1.63 13.28
N ILE A 197 5.00 2.95 13.18
CA ILE A 197 5.14 3.68 11.91
C ILE A 197 6.58 4.18 11.82
N LYS A 198 7.21 3.99 10.66
CA LYS A 198 8.63 4.33 10.46
C LYS A 198 8.83 5.09 9.15
N PRO A 199 9.74 6.08 9.14
CA PRO A 199 10.22 6.67 7.90
C PRO A 199 11.16 5.69 7.18
N GLY A 200 11.19 5.70 5.85
CA GLY A 200 12.14 4.89 5.08
C GLY A 200 12.23 5.30 3.62
N LEU A 201 13.36 4.98 3.00
CA LEU A 201 13.61 5.22 1.59
C LEU A 201 13.20 4.00 0.77
N PHE A 202 11.92 3.98 0.38
CA PHE A 202 11.37 2.95 -0.49
C PHE A 202 11.20 3.50 -1.91
N PHE A 203 11.93 2.95 -2.87
CA PHE A 203 11.93 3.47 -4.24
C PHE A 203 10.57 3.36 -4.93
N VAL A 204 9.78 2.33 -4.61
CA VAL A 204 8.40 2.22 -5.13
C VAL A 204 7.54 3.42 -4.71
N LEU A 205 7.72 3.92 -3.48
CA LEU A 205 7.03 5.11 -3.00
C LEU A 205 7.57 6.38 -3.67
N ALA A 206 8.90 6.52 -3.75
CA ALA A 206 9.55 7.67 -4.38
C ALA A 206 9.16 7.81 -5.85
N LEU A 207 9.30 6.73 -6.62
CA LEU A 207 8.98 6.70 -8.04
C LEU A 207 7.50 6.94 -8.33
N SER A 208 6.59 6.53 -7.43
CA SER A 208 5.15 6.76 -7.59
C SER A 208 4.80 8.24 -7.62
N LYS A 209 5.62 9.10 -6.99
CA LYS A 209 5.40 10.56 -6.83
C LYS A 209 4.05 10.91 -6.21
N ARG A 210 3.51 10.02 -5.40
CA ARG A 210 2.20 10.14 -4.75
C ARG A 210 2.34 10.06 -3.23
N PRO A 211 1.43 10.69 -2.46
CA PRO A 211 1.30 10.33 -1.06
C PRO A 211 1.08 8.83 -0.94
N GLY A 212 1.95 8.15 -0.20
CA GLY A 212 1.91 6.68 -0.17
C GLY A 212 2.52 6.07 1.07
N VAL A 213 2.17 4.81 1.27
CA VAL A 213 2.67 3.97 2.37
C VAL A 213 3.03 2.58 1.88
N LEU A 214 3.94 1.93 2.58
CA LEU A 214 4.23 0.52 2.46
C LEU A 214 3.83 -0.17 3.76
N LEU A 215 3.02 -1.20 3.66
CA LEU A 215 2.50 -1.98 4.79
C LEU A 215 3.18 -3.34 4.83
N GLU A 216 3.84 -3.63 5.93
CA GLU A 216 4.32 -4.96 6.29
C GLU A 216 3.27 -5.62 7.19
N MET A 217 2.51 -6.57 6.63
CA MET A 217 1.36 -7.15 7.32
C MET A 217 1.70 -8.28 8.30
N GLY A 218 2.95 -8.72 8.35
CA GLY A 218 3.41 -9.82 9.21
C GLY A 218 4.87 -10.20 8.95
N PHE A 219 5.39 -11.09 9.79
CA PHE A 219 6.74 -11.64 9.73
C PHE A 219 6.69 -13.16 9.90
#